data_a22bd5a1af85dfe14382c57282504c89
#
_entry.id   a22bd5a1af85dfe14382c57282504c89
#
_cell.length_a   1.000
_cell.length_b   1.000
_cell.length_c   1.000
_cell.angle_alpha   90.00
_cell.angle_beta   90.00
_cell.angle_gamma   90.00
#
_symmetry.space_group_name_H-M   'P 1'
#
loop_
_entity.id
_entity.type
_entity.pdbx_description
1 polymer ?
#
loop_
_entity_poly.entity_id
_entity_poly.type
_entity_poly.pdbx_seq_one_letter_code
_entity_poly.pdbx_strand_id
1 'polypeptide(L)'
;MNLALHRAAFFIRDFELQAGWYVREADVEVGRRYLQALDATLQLLRVQPGLGRTRRFRHPQLRGIRSFRVSPPFDRHLIFYRFDRSTLYAERVVHGMRDLPRRLLEPPEAAAD
;
A
#
# COMPACT_ATOMS: atom_id res chain seq x y z
N MET A 1 -1.09 8.96 -20.05
CA MET A 1 0.34 8.64 -19.85
C MET A 1 0.52 8.00 -18.49
N ASN A 2 1.29 6.90 -18.40
CA ASN A 2 1.51 6.20 -17.15
C ASN A 2 2.65 6.83 -16.36
N LEU A 3 2.42 7.04 -15.07
CA LEU A 3 3.50 7.45 -14.18
C LEU A 3 4.51 6.32 -14.01
N ALA A 4 5.78 6.67 -13.80
CA ALA A 4 6.75 5.72 -13.31
C ALA A 4 6.33 5.24 -11.91
N LEU A 5 6.78 4.06 -11.50
CA LEU A 5 6.44 3.52 -10.18
C LEU A 5 7.70 3.43 -9.32
N HIS A 6 7.64 4.03 -8.15
CA HIS A 6 8.66 3.89 -7.13
C HIS A 6 8.05 3.23 -5.89
N ARG A 7 8.62 2.10 -5.50
CA ARG A 7 8.20 1.39 -4.29
C ARG A 7 9.19 1.72 -3.16
N ALA A 8 8.69 2.39 -2.12
CA ALA A 8 9.52 2.70 -0.95
C ALA A 8 9.93 1.40 -0.23
N ALA A 9 11.05 1.46 0.48
CA ALA A 9 11.55 0.28 1.19
C ALA A 9 10.52 -0.29 2.18
N PHE A 10 9.82 0.57 2.91
CA PHE A 10 8.79 0.12 3.85
C PHE A 10 7.58 -0.48 3.13
N PHE A 11 7.22 0.03 1.95
CA PHE A 11 6.15 -0.57 1.14
C PHE A 11 6.52 -2.00 0.74
N ILE A 12 7.75 -2.20 0.27
CA ILE A 12 8.23 -3.53 -0.13
C ILE A 12 8.20 -4.47 1.07
N ARG A 13 8.68 -4.02 2.21
CA ARG A 13 8.68 -4.84 3.43
C ARG A 13 7.27 -5.18 3.90
N ASP A 14 6.35 -4.20 3.82
CA ASP A 14 4.93 -4.43 4.14
C ASP A 14 4.38 -5.59 3.32
N PHE A 15 4.51 -5.54 1.99
CA PHE A 15 3.87 -6.57 1.17
C PHE A 15 4.58 -7.92 1.26
N GLU A 16 5.89 -7.93 1.51
CA GLU A 16 6.60 -9.19 1.75
C GLU A 16 6.08 -9.90 2.99
N LEU A 17 5.90 -9.15 4.08
CA LEU A 17 5.36 -9.70 5.32
C LEU A 17 3.93 -10.20 5.14
N GLN A 18 3.11 -9.43 4.42
CA GLN A 18 1.71 -9.78 4.17
C GLN A 18 1.59 -11.01 3.28
N ALA A 19 2.35 -11.06 2.20
CA ALA A 19 2.35 -12.22 1.31
C ALA A 19 2.81 -13.47 2.05
N GLY A 20 3.86 -13.34 2.87
CA GLY A 20 4.33 -14.45 3.70
C GLY A 20 3.28 -14.94 4.67
N TRP A 21 2.51 -14.04 5.25
CA TRP A 21 1.40 -14.39 6.13
C TRP A 21 0.34 -15.22 5.40
N TYR A 22 -0.05 -14.80 4.19
CA TYR A 22 -1.01 -15.56 3.37
C TYR A 22 -0.49 -16.94 3.03
N VAL A 23 0.80 -17.06 2.69
CA VAL A 23 1.40 -18.36 2.37
C VAL A 23 1.33 -19.29 3.57
N ARG A 24 1.63 -18.79 4.77
CA ARG A 24 1.61 -19.62 6.00
C ARG A 24 0.20 -19.99 6.44
N GLU A 25 -0.73 -19.04 6.37
CA GLU A 25 -2.09 -19.24 6.89
C GLU A 25 -3.05 -19.87 5.88
N ALA A 26 -2.72 -19.80 4.61
CA ALA A 26 -3.53 -20.41 3.55
C ALA A 26 -2.64 -21.29 2.68
N ASP A 27 -2.12 -20.74 1.58
CA ASP A 27 -1.17 -21.46 0.72
C ASP A 27 -0.44 -20.47 -0.21
N VAL A 28 0.50 -21.02 -0.99
CA VAL A 28 1.31 -20.24 -1.94
C VAL A 28 0.41 -19.54 -2.97
N GLU A 29 -0.68 -20.17 -3.39
CA GLU A 29 -1.58 -19.59 -4.40
C GLU A 29 -2.26 -18.32 -3.88
N VAL A 30 -2.69 -18.31 -2.62
CA VAL A 30 -3.31 -17.12 -2.04
C VAL A 30 -2.29 -15.98 -1.92
N GLY A 31 -1.07 -16.29 -1.52
CA GLY A 31 0.00 -15.29 -1.48
C GLY A 31 0.27 -14.69 -2.86
N ARG A 32 0.28 -15.53 -3.89
CA ARG A 32 0.49 -15.09 -5.27
C ARG A 32 -0.65 -14.19 -5.74
N ARG A 33 -1.90 -14.55 -5.42
CA ARG A 33 -3.07 -13.73 -5.79
C ARG A 33 -3.04 -12.37 -5.10
N TYR A 34 -2.59 -12.33 -3.85
CA TYR A 34 -2.44 -11.06 -3.16
C TYR A 34 -1.46 -10.14 -3.88
N LEU A 35 -0.29 -10.67 -4.25
CA LEU A 35 0.71 -9.87 -4.97
C LEU A 35 0.21 -9.42 -6.33
N GLN A 36 -0.56 -10.26 -7.03
CA GLN A 36 -1.18 -9.88 -8.30
C GLN A 36 -2.21 -8.77 -8.13
N ALA A 37 -3.05 -8.85 -7.09
CA ALA A 37 -4.05 -7.83 -6.82
C ALA A 37 -3.38 -6.50 -6.45
N LEU A 38 -2.31 -6.55 -5.67
CA LEU A 38 -1.55 -5.38 -5.30
C LEU A 38 -0.94 -4.72 -6.54
N ASP A 39 -0.31 -5.51 -7.42
CA ASP A 39 0.29 -4.98 -8.64
C ASP A 39 -0.77 -4.39 -9.58
N ALA A 40 -1.89 -5.07 -9.77
CA ALA A 40 -2.97 -4.57 -10.62
C ALA A 40 -3.50 -3.23 -10.10
N THR A 41 -3.63 -3.09 -8.80
CA THR A 41 -4.08 -1.84 -8.18
C THR A 41 -3.06 -0.72 -8.40
N LEU A 42 -1.76 -1.03 -8.26
CA LEU A 42 -0.71 -0.05 -8.54
C LEU A 42 -0.72 0.38 -10.01
N GLN A 43 -0.94 -0.55 -10.95
CA GLN A 43 -1.02 -0.21 -12.37
C GLN A 43 -2.19 0.73 -12.65
N LEU A 44 -3.34 0.51 -12.00
CA LEU A 44 -4.48 1.40 -12.10
C LEU A 44 -4.13 2.82 -11.61
N LEU A 45 -3.46 2.90 -10.46
CA LEU A 45 -3.07 4.20 -9.88
C LEU A 45 -2.03 4.94 -10.73
N ARG A 46 -1.18 4.22 -11.45
CA ARG A 46 -0.23 4.86 -12.38
C ARG A 46 -0.93 5.59 -13.52
N VAL A 47 -2.08 5.08 -13.93
CA VAL A 47 -2.89 5.69 -15.00
C VAL A 47 -3.79 6.79 -14.44
N GLN A 48 -4.36 6.57 -13.26
CA GLN A 48 -5.31 7.47 -12.62
C GLN A 48 -4.90 7.74 -11.16
N PRO A 49 -3.82 8.51 -10.95
CA PRO A 49 -3.28 8.68 -9.60
C PRO A 49 -4.18 9.45 -8.65
N GLY A 50 -5.15 10.18 -9.17
CA GLY A 50 -6.10 10.92 -8.35
C GLY A 50 -7.24 10.09 -7.78
N LEU A 51 -7.34 8.79 -8.11
CA LEU A 51 -8.42 7.94 -7.61
C LEU A 51 -8.41 7.79 -6.10
N GLY A 52 -7.23 7.75 -5.49
CA GLY A 52 -7.11 7.59 -4.06
C GLY A 52 -7.63 8.80 -3.29
N ARG A 53 -8.19 8.50 -2.13
CA ARG A 53 -8.74 9.51 -1.24
C ARG A 53 -7.61 10.27 -0.56
N THR A 54 -7.64 11.60 -0.58
CA THR A 54 -6.69 12.42 0.18
C THR A 54 -6.94 12.22 1.66
N ARG A 55 -5.87 11.92 2.41
CA ARG A 55 -5.95 11.75 3.85
C ARG A 55 -5.47 13.04 4.53
N ARG A 56 -6.11 13.38 5.65
CA ARG A 56 -5.82 14.63 6.37
C ARG A 56 -5.26 14.32 7.74
N PHE A 57 -4.06 13.76 7.77
CA PHE A 57 -3.33 13.52 9.01
C PHE A 57 -2.62 14.80 9.44
N ARG A 58 -2.48 14.97 10.76
CA ARG A 58 -1.82 16.16 11.32
C ARG A 58 -0.30 16.10 11.19
N HIS A 59 0.27 14.90 11.16
CA HIS A 59 1.72 14.75 11.14
C HIS A 59 2.30 15.28 9.82
N PRO A 60 3.31 16.18 9.87
CA PRO A 60 3.85 16.81 8.64
C PRO A 60 4.34 15.82 7.59
N GLN A 61 4.93 14.69 8.01
CA GLN A 61 5.44 13.68 7.09
C GLN A 61 4.34 12.97 6.31
N LEU A 62 3.08 13.08 6.76
CA LEU A 62 1.94 12.43 6.12
C LEU A 62 1.08 13.40 5.30
N ARG A 63 1.51 14.64 5.15
CA ARG A 63 0.77 15.63 4.36
C ARG A 63 0.72 15.22 2.89
N GLY A 64 -0.47 15.35 2.31
CA GLY A 64 -0.68 15.07 0.89
C GLY A 64 -0.76 13.59 0.55
N ILE A 65 -0.68 12.71 1.53
CA ILE A 65 -0.77 11.27 1.28
C ILE A 65 -2.20 10.88 0.91
N ARG A 66 -2.31 9.97 -0.05
CA ARG A 66 -3.60 9.41 -0.48
C ARG A 66 -3.65 7.93 -0.11
N SER A 67 -4.86 7.39 -0.03
CA SER A 67 -5.04 5.95 0.20
C SER A 67 -6.02 5.38 -0.80
N PHE A 68 -5.79 4.11 -1.18
CA PHE A 68 -6.66 3.38 -2.09
C PHE A 68 -6.64 1.90 -1.72
N ARG A 69 -7.80 1.27 -1.76
CA ARG A 69 -7.94 -0.14 -1.39
C ARG A 69 -7.38 -1.04 -2.49
N VAL A 70 -6.71 -2.12 -2.07
CA VAL A 70 -6.34 -3.18 -2.99
C VAL A 70 -7.62 -3.86 -3.51
N SER A 71 -7.56 -4.44 -4.71
CA SER A 71 -8.71 -5.11 -5.32
C SER A 71 -9.24 -6.24 -4.45
N PRO A 72 -10.58 -6.44 -4.39
CA PRO A 72 -11.14 -7.57 -3.66
C PRO A 72 -10.59 -8.91 -4.17
N PRO A 73 -10.44 -9.90 -3.31
CA PRO A 73 -10.87 -9.98 -1.91
C PRO A 73 -9.86 -9.40 -0.92
N PHE A 74 -8.86 -8.65 -1.38
CA PHE A 74 -7.79 -8.10 -0.54
C PHE A 74 -8.04 -6.63 -0.19
N ASP A 75 -9.29 -6.20 -0.20
CA ASP A 75 -9.67 -4.80 -0.05
C ASP A 75 -9.57 -4.25 1.38
N ARG A 76 -9.15 -5.08 2.33
CA ARG A 76 -8.76 -4.61 3.67
C ARG A 76 -7.34 -4.05 3.71
N HIS A 77 -6.55 -4.29 2.64
CA HIS A 77 -5.24 -3.69 2.50
C HIS A 77 -5.38 -2.33 1.84
N LEU A 78 -4.75 -1.32 2.43
CA LEU A 78 -4.77 0.06 1.93
C LEU A 78 -3.38 0.44 1.47
N ILE A 79 -3.29 0.89 0.22
CA ILE A 79 -2.07 1.47 -0.32
C ILE A 79 -2.06 2.95 0.04
N PHE A 80 -0.98 3.41 0.67
CA PHE A 80 -0.74 4.83 0.94
C PHE A 80 0.35 5.31 -0.01
N TYR A 81 0.05 6.38 -0.76
CA TYR A 81 0.92 6.81 -1.85
C TYR A 81 0.85 8.32 -2.06
N ARG A 82 1.86 8.82 -2.77
CA ARG A 82 1.91 10.18 -3.29
C ARG A 82 2.26 10.11 -4.76
N PHE A 83 2.08 11.21 -5.48
CA PHE A 83 2.52 11.26 -6.87
C PHE A 83 2.85 12.69 -7.25
N ASP A 84 3.68 12.80 -8.29
CA ASP A 84 3.96 14.06 -8.97
C ASP A 84 3.71 13.88 -10.46
N ARG A 85 4.25 14.75 -11.30
CA ARG A 85 4.01 14.69 -12.75
C ARG A 85 4.60 13.45 -13.40
N SER A 86 5.60 12.84 -12.79
CA SER A 86 6.35 11.75 -13.43
C SER A 86 6.23 10.42 -12.73
N THR A 87 5.96 10.42 -11.43
CA THR A 87 6.15 9.23 -10.60
C THR A 87 5.04 9.05 -9.57
N LEU A 88 4.63 7.79 -9.42
CA LEU A 88 3.79 7.33 -8.32
C LEU A 88 4.71 6.74 -7.25
N TYR A 89 4.61 7.25 -6.03
CA TYR A 89 5.42 6.79 -4.89
C TYR A 89 4.53 5.94 -3.97
N ALA A 90 4.66 4.63 -4.05
CA ALA A 90 3.98 3.71 -3.14
C ALA A 90 4.78 3.66 -1.85
N GLU A 91 4.21 4.21 -0.77
CA GLU A 91 4.94 4.42 0.49
C GLU A 91 4.68 3.36 1.53
N ARG A 92 3.44 2.92 1.67
CA ARG A 92 3.04 1.87 2.61
C ARG A 92 1.88 1.08 2.05
N VAL A 93 1.76 -0.18 2.46
CA VAL A 93 0.50 -0.91 2.35
C VAL A 93 0.21 -1.54 3.71
N VAL A 94 -0.93 -1.20 4.30
CA VAL A 94 -1.28 -1.64 5.65
C VAL A 94 -2.63 -2.32 5.64
N HIS A 95 -2.79 -3.32 6.51
CA HIS A 95 -4.04 -4.05 6.67
C HIS A 95 -4.90 -3.36 7.73
N GLY A 96 -6.13 -3.01 7.33
CA GLY A 96 -7.06 -2.34 8.23
C GLY A 96 -6.80 -0.85 8.37
N MET A 97 -7.60 -0.20 9.22
CA MET A 97 -7.57 1.24 9.40
C MET A 97 -7.27 1.67 10.84
N ARG A 98 -6.94 0.69 11.69
CA ARG A 98 -6.71 0.96 13.11
C ARG A 98 -5.32 1.58 13.32
N ASP A 99 -5.27 2.55 14.22
CA ASP A 99 -4.01 3.20 14.65
C ASP A 99 -3.23 3.92 13.55
N LEU A 100 -3.92 4.40 12.52
CA LEU A 100 -3.36 5.38 11.61
C LEU A 100 -3.37 6.72 12.35
N PRO A 101 -2.43 7.61 12.23
CA PRO A 101 -1.22 7.57 11.40
C PRO A 101 -0.01 6.88 12.03
N ARG A 102 -0.12 6.45 13.30
CA ARG A 102 1.02 5.85 14.02
C ARG A 102 1.66 4.73 13.19
N ARG A 103 0.84 3.81 12.67
CA ARG A 103 1.33 2.67 11.88
C ARG A 103 2.05 3.10 10.61
N LEU A 104 1.69 4.25 10.04
CA LEU A 104 2.34 4.74 8.82
C LEU A 104 3.73 5.29 9.08
N LEU A 105 4.00 5.68 10.32
CA LEU A 105 5.30 6.25 10.73
C LEU A 105 6.25 5.20 11.29
N GLU A 106 5.74 4.04 11.67
CA GLU A 106 6.53 2.95 12.23
C GLU A 106 7.04 2.01 11.16
N PRO A 107 8.22 1.38 11.38
CA PRO A 107 8.69 0.35 10.46
C PRO A 107 7.73 -0.83 10.39
N PRO A 108 7.65 -1.55 9.25
CA PRO A 108 6.73 -2.68 9.09
C PRO A 108 6.87 -3.76 10.15
N GLU A 109 8.07 -4.06 10.59
CA GLU A 109 8.32 -5.08 11.60
C GLU A 109 7.65 -4.74 12.94
N ALA A 110 7.67 -3.46 13.33
CA ALA A 110 7.02 -3.01 14.56
C ALA A 110 5.50 -3.06 14.42
N ALA A 111 4.96 -2.79 13.22
CA ALA A 111 3.53 -2.78 12.96
C ALA A 111 2.94 -4.18 12.80
N ALA A 112 3.76 -5.20 12.60
CA ALA A 112 3.32 -6.57 12.38
C ALA A 112 2.96 -7.32 13.66
N ASP A 113 3.27 -6.78 14.81
CA ASP A 113 2.99 -7.42 16.12
C ASP A 113 1.55 -7.24 16.57
#